data_83e81c7445f232c0356257118348efc9
#
_entry.id   83e81c7445f232c0356257118348efc9
#
_cell.length_a   1.000
_cell.length_b   1.000
_cell.length_c   1.000
_cell.angle_alpha   90.00
_cell.angle_beta   90.00
_cell.angle_gamma   90.00
#
_symmetry.space_group_name_H-M   'P 1'
#
loop_
_entity.id
_entity.type
_entity.pdbx_description
1 polymer ?
#
loop_
_entity_poly.entity_id
_entity_poly.type
_entity_poly.pdbx_seq_one_letter_code
_entity_poly.pdbx_strand_id
1 'polypeptide(L)'
;MTDPQIPVFDASSEFHQNLGLLKVAETAMRQHGDVVMIRASDSRQMLLMTGTDSIRYWKNHQGQFQTELGDIASNAGTTRILIGDALERPENAAIWDASRAGLAEVNAQWDSWAHDSLIHATEALVADLARSAAAPVDLRPICSLWAVRALCPALFGRALPDPEMVEGLMQIEQFYFAMSTLDAEATATPEALEEFQIARGFLDRAVHAGLAQNGADAPNVLTTMNRCLPPDLSAAERVDFLRPTLGRLLLEKLNIDGLGLLWTLTHLAQSPDLVEDMADELAGCADLLHAPDPQTPLCYAVIQEAQRLYPELPFIYRITSKEMEVQGYRVAPRTTILFAPWLVHRDARYWETPNRFDGRRFLTPPEDRSSYLPFGIGPRVRNRTQFLQHQLSVAVRAVVSQFQMQLAPDCKRGNLRPILRSTLAPRGAVPVSFHARGARAETESRAL
;
A
#
# COMPACT_ATOMS: atom_id res chain seq x y z
N MET A 1 -33.73 -30.19 6.71
CA MET A 1 -33.00 -29.29 7.59
C MET A 1 -33.02 -27.93 6.91
N THR A 2 -33.46 -26.88 7.62
CA THR A 2 -33.40 -25.52 7.08
C THR A 2 -31.93 -25.11 6.96
N ASP A 3 -31.55 -24.58 5.81
CA ASP A 3 -30.18 -24.07 5.60
C ASP A 3 -29.84 -23.06 6.70
N PRO A 4 -28.63 -23.11 7.29
CA PRO A 4 -28.22 -22.17 8.30
C PRO A 4 -28.22 -20.74 7.71
N GLN A 5 -28.87 -19.82 8.40
CA GLN A 5 -28.88 -18.42 7.99
C GLN A 5 -27.58 -17.74 8.41
N ILE A 6 -27.01 -16.92 7.53
CA ILE A 6 -25.85 -16.11 7.84
C ILE A 6 -26.19 -15.18 9.00
N PRO A 7 -25.40 -15.18 10.10
CA PRO A 7 -25.61 -14.23 11.21
C PRO A 7 -25.44 -12.79 10.70
N VAL A 8 -26.21 -11.85 11.27
CA VAL A 8 -26.21 -10.44 10.89
C VAL A 8 -25.72 -9.60 12.06
N PHE A 9 -24.69 -8.80 11.82
CA PHE A 9 -24.23 -7.74 12.72
C PHE A 9 -24.74 -6.39 12.22
N ASP A 10 -25.59 -5.73 13.01
CA ASP A 10 -26.10 -4.41 12.68
C ASP A 10 -25.10 -3.32 13.11
N ALA A 11 -24.45 -2.72 12.15
CA ALA A 11 -23.43 -1.70 12.33
C ALA A 11 -23.95 -0.28 12.06
N SER A 12 -25.25 -0.09 11.83
CA SER A 12 -25.80 1.21 11.42
C SER A 12 -25.49 2.33 12.43
N SER A 13 -25.65 2.06 13.74
CA SER A 13 -25.34 3.02 14.79
C SER A 13 -23.82 3.23 15.00
N GLU A 14 -23.03 2.19 14.87
CA GLU A 14 -21.57 2.23 15.06
C GLU A 14 -20.86 2.94 13.92
N PHE A 15 -21.33 2.81 12.67
CA PHE A 15 -20.84 3.59 11.55
C PHE A 15 -21.06 5.09 11.75
N HIS A 16 -22.23 5.47 12.27
CA HIS A 16 -22.55 6.87 12.59
C HIS A 16 -21.74 7.44 13.75
N GLN A 17 -21.21 6.56 14.64
CA GLN A 17 -20.34 6.97 15.74
C GLN A 17 -18.85 7.06 15.36
N ASN A 18 -18.49 6.97 14.07
CA ASN A 18 -17.11 7.02 13.58
C ASN A 18 -16.17 5.95 14.19
N LEU A 19 -16.68 4.77 14.55
CA LEU A 19 -15.84 3.68 15.05
C LEU A 19 -14.93 3.10 13.98
N GLY A 20 -15.28 3.29 12.72
CA GLY A 20 -14.54 2.84 11.56
C GLY A 20 -14.60 1.33 11.34
N LEU A 21 -14.30 0.92 10.10
CA LEU A 21 -14.45 -0.46 9.64
C LEU A 21 -13.59 -1.47 10.42
N LEU A 22 -12.40 -1.06 10.90
CA LEU A 22 -11.53 -1.93 11.72
C LEU A 22 -12.25 -2.44 12.96
N LYS A 23 -12.91 -1.54 13.69
CA LYS A 23 -13.58 -1.88 14.94
C LYS A 23 -14.90 -2.62 14.71
N VAL A 24 -15.63 -2.22 13.69
CA VAL A 24 -16.88 -2.88 13.29
C VAL A 24 -16.60 -4.35 12.90
N ALA A 25 -15.62 -4.59 12.05
CA ALA A 25 -15.28 -5.94 11.62
C ALA A 25 -14.76 -6.82 12.77
N GLU A 26 -13.93 -6.25 13.66
CA GLU A 26 -13.46 -6.95 14.86
C GLU A 26 -14.62 -7.34 15.78
N THR A 27 -15.58 -6.44 16.01
CA THR A 27 -16.73 -6.67 16.88
C THR A 27 -17.67 -7.72 16.27
N ALA A 28 -17.95 -7.61 14.97
CA ALA A 28 -18.79 -8.56 14.25
C ALA A 28 -18.19 -9.98 14.31
N MET A 29 -16.88 -10.13 14.04
CA MET A 29 -16.18 -11.42 14.14
C MET A 29 -16.26 -12.01 15.57
N ARG A 30 -16.03 -11.20 16.60
CA ARG A 30 -16.07 -11.67 17.99
C ARG A 30 -17.44 -12.16 18.42
N GLN A 31 -18.51 -11.56 17.90
CA GLN A 31 -19.89 -11.91 18.30
C GLN A 31 -20.46 -13.06 17.50
N HIS A 32 -20.08 -13.21 16.23
CA HIS A 32 -20.75 -14.09 15.28
C HIS A 32 -19.82 -15.08 14.56
N GLY A 33 -18.50 -14.97 14.75
CA GLY A 33 -17.54 -15.86 14.11
C GLY A 33 -17.01 -15.35 12.76
N ASP A 34 -16.46 -16.26 11.96
CA ASP A 34 -15.66 -15.95 10.78
C ASP A 34 -16.48 -15.54 9.55
N VAL A 35 -17.78 -15.85 9.52
CA VAL A 35 -18.68 -15.52 8.40
C VAL A 35 -19.89 -14.79 8.98
N VAL A 36 -20.00 -13.49 8.72
CA VAL A 36 -21.07 -12.64 9.27
C VAL A 36 -21.44 -11.53 8.30
N MET A 37 -22.73 -11.29 8.11
CA MET A 37 -23.22 -10.17 7.32
C MET A 37 -23.14 -8.89 8.16
N ILE A 38 -22.31 -7.94 7.76
CA ILE A 38 -22.28 -6.60 8.35
C ILE A 38 -23.30 -5.74 7.59
N ARG A 39 -24.28 -5.19 8.32
CA ARG A 39 -25.28 -4.27 7.77
C ARG A 39 -24.96 -2.86 8.25
N ALA A 40 -24.50 -2.00 7.34
CA ALA A 40 -24.27 -0.58 7.62
C ALA A 40 -25.54 0.27 7.37
N SER A 41 -26.35 -0.12 6.39
CA SER A 41 -27.68 0.42 6.07
C SER A 41 -28.49 -0.65 5.33
N ASP A 42 -29.76 -0.36 5.01
CA ASP A 42 -30.59 -1.28 4.22
C ASP A 42 -30.02 -1.53 2.82
N SER A 43 -29.39 -0.54 2.22
CA SER A 43 -28.75 -0.63 0.91
C SER A 43 -27.29 -1.08 0.98
N ARG A 44 -26.65 -1.04 2.15
CA ARG A 44 -25.21 -1.30 2.30
C ARG A 44 -24.95 -2.46 3.25
N GLN A 45 -24.74 -3.63 2.65
CA GLN A 45 -24.41 -4.85 3.36
C GLN A 45 -23.18 -5.49 2.74
N MET A 46 -22.33 -6.09 3.59
CA MET A 46 -21.15 -6.82 3.15
C MET A 46 -20.96 -8.08 4.00
N LEU A 47 -20.60 -9.17 3.36
CA LEU A 47 -20.30 -10.42 4.05
C LEU A 47 -18.83 -10.41 4.47
N LEU A 48 -18.58 -10.25 5.77
CA LEU A 48 -17.25 -10.45 6.34
C LEU A 48 -16.90 -11.92 6.26
N MET A 49 -15.74 -12.22 5.69
CA MET A 49 -15.13 -13.54 5.66
C MET A 49 -13.72 -13.44 6.24
N THR A 50 -13.50 -14.03 7.39
CA THR A 50 -12.22 -14.05 8.09
C THR A 50 -11.84 -15.49 8.47
N GLY A 51 -10.67 -15.68 9.11
CA GLY A 51 -10.13 -16.99 9.39
C GLY A 51 -9.48 -17.68 8.18
N THR A 52 -8.60 -18.65 8.45
CA THR A 52 -7.82 -19.32 7.38
C THR A 52 -8.68 -20.20 6.47
N ASP A 53 -9.83 -20.69 6.95
CA ASP A 53 -10.77 -21.46 6.12
C ASP A 53 -11.40 -20.59 5.04
N SER A 54 -11.83 -19.37 5.37
CA SER A 54 -12.33 -18.41 4.41
C SER A 54 -11.26 -18.02 3.36
N ILE A 55 -10.03 -17.87 3.80
CA ILE A 55 -8.90 -17.55 2.93
C ILE A 55 -8.57 -18.75 2.00
N ARG A 56 -8.56 -19.97 2.51
CA ARG A 56 -8.39 -21.20 1.70
C ARG A 56 -9.53 -21.36 0.71
N TYR A 57 -10.76 -21.08 1.14
CA TYR A 57 -11.92 -21.10 0.24
C TYR A 57 -11.72 -20.10 -0.91
N TRP A 58 -11.41 -18.87 -0.61
CA TRP A 58 -11.13 -17.86 -1.64
C TRP A 58 -10.00 -18.28 -2.58
N LYS A 59 -8.88 -18.76 -2.04
CA LYS A 59 -7.73 -19.22 -2.83
C LYS A 59 -8.11 -20.29 -3.84
N ASN A 60 -8.98 -21.23 -3.44
CA ASN A 60 -9.37 -22.36 -4.26
C ASN A 60 -10.50 -22.05 -5.25
N HIS A 61 -11.23 -20.93 -5.03
CA HIS A 61 -12.41 -20.57 -5.80
C HIS A 61 -12.31 -19.16 -6.41
N GLN A 62 -11.11 -18.70 -6.77
CA GLN A 62 -10.89 -17.32 -7.25
C GLN A 62 -11.80 -16.92 -8.41
N GLY A 63 -12.14 -17.84 -9.32
CA GLY A 63 -13.04 -17.58 -10.44
C GLY A 63 -14.52 -17.33 -10.05
N GLN A 64 -14.88 -17.55 -8.78
CA GLN A 64 -16.23 -17.23 -8.25
C GLN A 64 -16.31 -15.79 -7.72
N PHE A 65 -15.17 -15.11 -7.62
CA PHE A 65 -15.06 -13.75 -7.11
C PHE A 65 -14.57 -12.81 -8.21
N GLN A 66 -15.29 -11.73 -8.40
CA GLN A 66 -14.88 -10.64 -9.28
C GLN A 66 -14.11 -9.61 -8.47
N THR A 67 -13.01 -9.12 -9.04
CA THR A 67 -12.22 -8.04 -8.43
C THR A 67 -12.83 -6.68 -8.67
N GLU A 68 -13.64 -6.59 -9.74
CA GLU A 68 -14.28 -5.37 -10.16
C GLU A 68 -15.78 -5.62 -10.23
N LEU A 69 -16.51 -4.66 -9.77
CA LEU A 69 -17.92 -4.49 -9.98
C LEU A 69 -18.09 -4.06 -11.43
N GLY A 70 -18.13 -5.01 -12.35
CA GLY A 70 -18.25 -4.73 -13.78
C GLY A 70 -19.43 -3.82 -14.16
N ASP A 71 -20.39 -3.66 -13.25
CA ASP A 71 -21.57 -2.81 -13.43
C ASP A 71 -21.83 -1.84 -12.27
N ILE A 72 -20.99 -1.86 -11.24
CA ILE A 72 -21.18 -0.94 -10.13
C ILE A 72 -20.09 0.11 -10.23
N ALA A 73 -20.54 1.34 -10.23
CA ALA A 73 -19.76 2.57 -10.22
C ALA A 73 -18.64 2.65 -9.16
N SER A 74 -18.33 1.56 -8.41
CA SER A 74 -17.44 1.66 -7.29
C SER A 74 -15.97 1.75 -7.68
N ASN A 75 -15.28 0.66 -8.00
CA ASN A 75 -13.83 0.80 -8.20
C ASN A 75 -13.40 0.92 -9.67
N ALA A 76 -14.03 0.20 -10.59
CA ALA A 76 -13.73 0.38 -12.02
C ALA A 76 -14.21 1.75 -12.49
N GLY A 77 -15.41 2.17 -12.05
CA GLY A 77 -15.94 3.51 -12.30
C GLY A 77 -15.07 4.59 -11.67
N THR A 78 -14.67 4.44 -10.42
CA THR A 78 -13.81 5.39 -9.72
C THR A 78 -12.43 5.51 -10.37
N THR A 79 -11.81 4.38 -10.69
CA THR A 79 -10.55 4.35 -11.43
C THR A 79 -10.70 5.00 -12.80
N ARG A 80 -11.78 4.67 -13.54
CA ARG A 80 -12.07 5.24 -14.85
C ARG A 80 -12.32 6.75 -14.79
N ILE A 81 -12.99 7.23 -13.75
CA ILE A 81 -13.16 8.66 -13.50
C ILE A 81 -11.79 9.33 -13.33
N LEU A 82 -10.90 8.77 -12.50
CA LEU A 82 -9.60 9.34 -12.21
C LEU A 82 -8.66 9.31 -13.43
N ILE A 83 -8.50 8.16 -14.06
CA ILE A 83 -7.51 7.98 -15.13
C ILE A 83 -8.09 8.21 -16.53
N GLY A 84 -9.41 8.18 -16.71
CA GLY A 84 -10.09 8.32 -18.00
C GLY A 84 -10.25 6.99 -18.73
N ASP A 85 -10.96 7.03 -19.85
CA ASP A 85 -11.32 5.89 -20.70
C ASP A 85 -10.84 6.04 -22.16
N ALA A 86 -9.98 7.01 -22.43
CA ALA A 86 -9.57 7.33 -23.80
C ALA A 86 -9.03 6.10 -24.57
N LEU A 87 -8.25 5.24 -23.90
CA LEU A 87 -7.72 4.03 -24.50
C LEU A 87 -8.76 2.91 -24.71
N GLU A 88 -9.89 2.95 -24.02
CA GLU A 88 -10.93 1.91 -24.08
C GLU A 88 -11.98 2.18 -25.18
N ARG A 89 -11.93 3.36 -25.80
CA ARG A 89 -12.88 3.77 -26.83
C ARG A 89 -12.58 3.06 -28.17
N PRO A 90 -13.58 2.51 -28.86
CA PRO A 90 -13.38 1.76 -30.11
C PRO A 90 -12.62 2.51 -31.19
N GLU A 91 -12.84 3.82 -31.31
CA GLU A 91 -12.13 4.69 -32.27
C GLU A 91 -10.62 4.77 -32.01
N ASN A 92 -10.16 4.47 -30.82
CA ASN A 92 -8.77 4.52 -30.39
C ASN A 92 -8.07 3.15 -30.38
N ALA A 93 -8.65 2.13 -31.02
CA ALA A 93 -8.11 0.77 -31.02
C ALA A 93 -6.64 0.68 -31.48
N ALA A 94 -6.25 1.45 -32.50
CA ALA A 94 -4.87 1.49 -32.98
C ALA A 94 -3.90 2.08 -31.93
N ILE A 95 -4.34 3.10 -31.17
CA ILE A 95 -3.56 3.69 -30.07
C ILE A 95 -3.45 2.71 -28.89
N TRP A 96 -4.53 1.99 -28.63
CA TRP A 96 -4.52 0.91 -27.64
C TRP A 96 -3.49 -0.19 -27.97
N ASP A 97 -3.46 -0.63 -29.22
CA ASP A 97 -2.50 -1.65 -29.67
C ASP A 97 -1.05 -1.14 -29.58
N ALA A 98 -0.78 0.10 -29.98
CA ALA A 98 0.51 0.74 -29.81
C ALA A 98 0.91 0.86 -28.32
N SER A 99 -0.02 1.24 -27.46
CA SER A 99 0.19 1.31 -26.01
C SER A 99 0.51 -0.05 -25.40
N ARG A 100 -0.10 -1.15 -25.88
CA ARG A 100 0.24 -2.51 -25.42
C ARG A 100 1.67 -2.90 -25.80
N ALA A 101 2.14 -2.52 -26.98
CA ALA A 101 3.53 -2.75 -27.39
C ALA A 101 4.50 -1.97 -26.48
N GLY A 102 4.19 -0.70 -26.18
CA GLY A 102 4.97 0.11 -25.24
C GLY A 102 5.00 -0.48 -23.83
N LEU A 103 3.88 -1.04 -23.34
CA LEU A 103 3.82 -1.74 -22.05
C LEU A 103 4.73 -2.98 -22.00
N ALA A 104 4.93 -3.68 -23.10
CA ALA A 104 5.87 -4.80 -23.16
C ALA A 104 7.31 -4.32 -22.96
N GLU A 105 7.70 -3.20 -23.59
CA GLU A 105 9.00 -2.55 -23.37
C GLU A 105 9.16 -2.07 -21.92
N VAL A 106 8.13 -1.39 -21.37
CA VAL A 106 8.10 -0.97 -19.97
C VAL A 106 8.32 -2.15 -19.03
N ASN A 107 7.63 -3.26 -19.24
CA ASN A 107 7.77 -4.44 -18.39
C ASN A 107 9.18 -5.04 -18.43
N ALA A 108 9.85 -4.96 -19.58
CA ALA A 108 11.21 -5.45 -19.73
C ALA A 108 12.26 -4.57 -19.01
N GLN A 109 11.99 -3.28 -18.84
CA GLN A 109 12.92 -2.30 -18.27
C GLN A 109 12.56 -1.88 -16.84
N TRP A 110 11.36 -2.22 -16.38
CA TRP A 110 10.81 -1.74 -15.11
C TRP A 110 11.72 -1.97 -13.92
N ASP A 111 12.26 -3.18 -13.78
CA ASP A 111 13.05 -3.55 -12.61
C ASP A 111 14.33 -2.70 -12.53
N SER A 112 14.95 -2.37 -13.65
CA SER A 112 16.13 -1.49 -13.69
C SER A 112 15.78 -0.06 -13.29
N TRP A 113 14.75 0.54 -13.91
CA TRP A 113 14.37 1.93 -13.60
C TRP A 113 13.89 2.11 -12.16
N ALA A 114 13.11 1.15 -11.68
CA ALA A 114 12.61 1.16 -10.31
C ALA A 114 13.73 0.96 -9.29
N HIS A 115 14.72 0.11 -9.61
CA HIS A 115 15.89 -0.10 -8.75
C HIS A 115 16.75 1.15 -8.65
N ASP A 116 17.09 1.79 -9.74
CA ASP A 116 17.88 3.03 -9.76
C ASP A 116 17.19 4.14 -8.94
N SER A 117 15.87 4.30 -9.13
CA SER A 117 15.08 5.26 -8.37
C SER A 117 15.08 4.95 -6.87
N LEU A 118 14.99 3.67 -6.50
CA LEU A 118 15.01 3.20 -5.12
C LEU A 118 16.34 3.50 -4.42
N ILE A 119 17.46 3.23 -5.10
CA ILE A 119 18.79 3.50 -4.55
C ILE A 119 18.95 5.00 -4.25
N HIS A 120 18.69 5.86 -5.23
CA HIS A 120 18.76 7.31 -5.05
C HIS A 120 17.82 7.83 -3.94
N ALA A 121 16.59 7.29 -3.88
CA ALA A 121 15.64 7.65 -2.83
C ALA A 121 16.13 7.26 -1.44
N THR A 122 16.79 6.09 -1.33
CA THR A 122 17.31 5.58 -0.07
C THR A 122 18.54 6.35 0.39
N GLU A 123 19.45 6.70 -0.51
CA GLU A 123 20.57 7.59 -0.23
C GLU A 123 20.09 8.96 0.25
N ALA A 124 19.09 9.52 -0.41
CA ALA A 124 18.47 10.78 0.00
C ALA A 124 17.79 10.68 1.38
N LEU A 125 17.09 9.57 1.66
CA LEU A 125 16.50 9.30 2.97
C LEU A 125 17.56 9.32 4.08
N VAL A 126 18.66 8.60 3.89
CA VAL A 126 19.78 8.55 4.85
C VAL A 126 20.37 9.94 5.06
N ALA A 127 20.58 10.70 3.99
CA ALA A 127 21.08 12.07 4.08
C ALA A 127 20.11 13.03 4.81
N ASP A 128 18.80 12.88 4.58
CA ASP A 128 17.76 13.67 5.27
C ASP A 128 17.74 13.36 6.78
N LEU A 129 17.84 12.08 7.16
CA LEU A 129 17.90 11.65 8.55
C LEU A 129 19.19 12.13 9.24
N ALA A 130 20.33 12.09 8.56
CA ALA A 130 21.59 12.60 9.10
C ALA A 130 21.54 14.11 9.37
N ARG A 131 20.86 14.88 8.53
CA ARG A 131 20.68 16.32 8.73
C ARG A 131 19.78 16.69 9.91
N SER A 132 18.96 15.78 10.40
CA SER A 132 18.13 16.03 11.59
C SER A 132 18.95 16.23 12.87
N ALA A 133 20.23 15.84 12.89
CA ALA A 133 21.16 16.00 13.98
C ALA A 133 20.59 15.49 15.33
N ALA A 134 19.95 14.33 15.31
CA ALA A 134 19.28 13.66 16.43
C ALA A 134 18.04 14.40 17.00
N ALA A 135 17.61 15.51 16.43
CA ALA A 135 16.31 16.08 16.76
C ALA A 135 15.18 15.14 16.32
N PRO A 136 14.11 14.98 17.13
CA PRO A 136 12.98 14.16 16.73
C PRO A 136 12.34 14.66 15.45
N VAL A 137 12.14 13.78 14.48
CA VAL A 137 11.46 14.07 13.21
C VAL A 137 10.21 13.19 13.06
N ASP A 138 9.12 13.76 12.56
CA ASP A 138 7.95 12.96 12.23
C ASP A 138 8.25 12.03 11.06
N LEU A 139 8.07 10.72 11.26
CA LEU A 139 8.34 9.71 10.24
C LEU A 139 7.43 9.85 9.01
N ARG A 140 6.21 10.35 9.17
CA ARG A 140 5.22 10.33 8.09
C ARG A 140 5.67 11.11 6.86
N PRO A 141 6.01 12.41 6.93
CA PRO A 141 6.45 13.15 5.74
C PRO A 141 7.74 12.59 5.14
N ILE A 142 8.65 12.07 5.97
CA ILE A 142 9.92 11.50 5.51
C ILE A 142 9.69 10.21 4.72
N CYS A 143 8.88 9.30 5.24
CA CYS A 143 8.57 8.04 4.58
C CYS A 143 7.74 8.26 3.30
N SER A 144 6.82 9.22 3.31
CA SER A 144 6.06 9.59 2.11
C SER A 144 6.98 10.16 1.02
N LEU A 145 7.92 11.02 1.39
CA LEU A 145 8.90 11.58 0.48
C LEU A 145 9.81 10.49 -0.12
N TRP A 146 10.27 9.55 0.71
CA TRP A 146 11.02 8.39 0.24
C TRP A 146 10.23 7.57 -0.77
N ALA A 147 8.96 7.26 -0.49
CA ALA A 147 8.12 6.48 -1.39
C ALA A 147 7.92 7.16 -2.76
N VAL A 148 7.71 8.47 -2.76
CA VAL A 148 7.63 9.28 -3.98
C VAL A 148 8.93 9.19 -4.79
N ARG A 149 10.08 9.41 -4.15
CA ARG A 149 11.39 9.36 -4.78
C ARG A 149 11.76 7.97 -5.28
N ALA A 150 11.30 6.92 -4.61
CA ALA A 150 11.56 5.53 -5.00
C ALA A 150 10.77 5.08 -6.24
N LEU A 151 9.64 5.73 -6.55
CA LEU A 151 8.76 5.28 -7.62
C LEU A 151 8.55 6.31 -8.75
N CYS A 152 8.29 7.56 -8.40
CA CYS A 152 7.85 8.54 -9.37
C CYS A 152 8.87 8.83 -10.49
N PRO A 153 10.20 8.81 -10.25
CA PRO A 153 11.16 8.96 -11.35
C PRO A 153 11.08 7.84 -12.39
N ALA A 154 10.84 6.60 -11.98
CA ALA A 154 10.64 5.49 -12.91
C ALA A 154 9.35 5.61 -13.73
N LEU A 155 8.30 6.22 -13.17
CA LEU A 155 7.03 6.45 -13.88
C LEU A 155 7.05 7.69 -14.77
N PHE A 156 7.42 8.83 -14.21
CA PHE A 156 7.24 10.14 -14.84
C PHE A 156 8.57 10.79 -15.26
N GLY A 157 9.72 10.21 -14.87
CA GLY A 157 11.00 10.87 -15.00
C GLY A 157 11.07 12.15 -14.15
N ARG A 158 11.66 13.20 -14.70
CA ARG A 158 11.52 14.55 -14.13
C ARG A 158 10.11 15.06 -14.40
N ALA A 159 9.38 15.37 -13.36
CA ALA A 159 8.01 15.88 -13.46
C ALA A 159 7.83 17.06 -12.49
N LEU A 160 6.99 16.91 -11.48
CA LEU A 160 6.75 17.94 -10.47
C LEU A 160 7.81 17.87 -9.34
N PRO A 161 8.02 18.98 -8.61
CA PRO A 161 8.82 18.96 -7.38
C PRO A 161 8.30 17.93 -6.35
N ASP A 162 9.22 17.37 -5.56
CA ASP A 162 8.87 16.34 -4.55
C ASP A 162 7.68 16.72 -3.65
N PRO A 163 7.58 17.95 -3.09
CA PRO A 163 6.44 18.32 -2.26
C PRO A 163 5.11 18.28 -3.02
N GLU A 164 5.07 18.72 -4.27
CA GLU A 164 3.87 18.64 -5.11
C GLU A 164 3.50 17.20 -5.45
N MET A 165 4.49 16.33 -5.67
CA MET A 165 4.26 14.91 -5.90
C MET A 165 3.68 14.24 -4.65
N VAL A 166 4.21 14.53 -3.46
CA VAL A 166 3.68 14.00 -2.18
C VAL A 166 2.24 14.47 -1.98
N GLU A 167 1.97 15.76 -2.13
CA GLU A 167 0.63 16.33 -1.98
C GLU A 167 -0.36 15.73 -2.97
N GLY A 168 0.00 15.62 -4.23
CA GLY A 168 -0.87 15.08 -5.28
C GLY A 168 -1.18 13.60 -5.07
N LEU A 169 -0.22 12.81 -4.59
CA LEU A 169 -0.47 11.42 -4.23
C LEU A 169 -1.40 11.29 -3.02
N MET A 170 -1.26 12.14 -2.01
CA MET A 170 -2.20 12.21 -0.89
C MET A 170 -3.62 12.57 -1.35
N GLN A 171 -3.77 13.45 -2.34
CA GLN A 171 -5.06 13.79 -2.94
C GLN A 171 -5.70 12.59 -3.66
N ILE A 172 -4.90 11.80 -4.41
CA ILE A 172 -5.37 10.55 -5.00
C ILE A 172 -5.83 9.57 -3.92
N GLU A 173 -5.08 9.43 -2.85
CA GLU A 173 -5.42 8.56 -1.73
C GLU A 173 -6.73 8.98 -1.06
N GLN A 174 -6.89 10.27 -0.78
CA GLN A 174 -8.12 10.82 -0.22
C GLN A 174 -9.33 10.56 -1.13
N PHE A 175 -9.16 10.79 -2.43
CA PHE A 175 -10.19 10.50 -3.42
C PHE A 175 -10.63 9.03 -3.38
N TYR A 176 -9.66 8.09 -3.41
CA TYR A 176 -9.99 6.67 -3.32
C TYR A 176 -10.68 6.29 -2.02
N PHE A 177 -10.25 6.86 -0.91
CA PHE A 177 -10.87 6.62 0.39
C PHE A 177 -12.30 7.16 0.43
N ALA A 178 -12.52 8.40 0.00
CA ALA A 178 -13.83 9.01 -0.09
C ALA A 178 -14.78 8.17 -0.94
N MET A 179 -14.35 7.78 -2.15
CA MET A 179 -15.14 6.98 -3.08
C MET A 179 -15.44 5.57 -2.56
N SER A 180 -14.55 4.98 -1.75
CA SER A 180 -14.79 3.66 -1.14
C SER A 180 -15.82 3.69 -0.01
N THR A 181 -16.06 4.88 0.57
CA THR A 181 -16.99 5.09 1.69
C THR A 181 -18.35 5.64 1.25
N LEU A 182 -18.44 6.23 0.06
CA LEU A 182 -19.66 6.85 -0.46
C LEU A 182 -20.58 5.79 -1.13
N ASP A 183 -21.89 5.95 -0.97
CA ASP A 183 -22.89 5.24 -1.76
C ASP A 183 -22.81 5.72 -3.23
N ALA A 184 -23.25 4.87 -4.17
CA ALA A 184 -23.23 5.21 -5.60
C ALA A 184 -23.96 6.53 -5.92
N GLU A 185 -24.98 6.90 -5.15
CA GLU A 185 -25.69 8.18 -5.26
C GLU A 185 -24.87 9.36 -4.74
N ALA A 186 -23.99 9.12 -3.76
CA ALA A 186 -23.12 10.16 -3.19
C ALA A 186 -21.92 10.51 -4.09
N THR A 187 -21.61 9.69 -5.11
CA THR A 187 -20.54 9.99 -6.08
C THR A 187 -20.88 11.18 -7.01
N ALA A 188 -22.11 11.61 -7.03
CA ALA A 188 -22.60 12.76 -7.81
C ALA A 188 -22.64 14.05 -7.00
N THR A 189 -22.13 14.08 -5.75
CA THR A 189 -22.11 15.32 -4.97
C THR A 189 -21.08 16.32 -5.51
N PRO A 190 -21.31 17.64 -5.36
CA PRO A 190 -20.35 18.66 -5.76
C PRO A 190 -18.96 18.46 -5.14
N GLU A 191 -18.92 18.04 -3.87
CA GLU A 191 -17.68 17.81 -3.12
C GLU A 191 -16.88 16.62 -3.68
N ALA A 192 -17.55 15.50 -4.00
CA ALA A 192 -16.91 14.36 -4.64
C ALA A 192 -16.38 14.69 -6.04
N LEU A 193 -17.10 15.54 -6.77
CA LEU A 193 -16.66 16.00 -8.09
C LEU A 193 -15.45 16.93 -7.99
N GLU A 194 -15.37 17.78 -6.96
CA GLU A 194 -14.21 18.64 -6.70
C GLU A 194 -12.97 17.81 -6.35
N GLU A 195 -13.08 16.86 -5.42
CA GLU A 195 -11.97 15.95 -5.07
C GLU A 195 -11.48 15.16 -6.30
N PHE A 196 -12.40 14.73 -7.15
CA PHE A 196 -12.10 14.10 -8.43
C PHE A 196 -11.26 15.01 -9.35
N GLN A 197 -11.68 16.25 -9.52
CA GLN A 197 -11.00 17.22 -10.39
C GLN A 197 -9.58 17.53 -9.87
N ILE A 198 -9.41 17.61 -8.56
CA ILE A 198 -8.11 17.84 -7.91
C ILE A 198 -7.17 16.65 -8.18
N ALA A 199 -7.61 15.41 -7.89
CA ALA A 199 -6.81 14.21 -8.07
C ALA A 199 -6.43 13.97 -9.54
N ARG A 200 -7.39 14.15 -10.47
CA ARG A 200 -7.13 14.03 -11.91
C ARG A 200 -6.21 15.14 -12.41
N GLY A 201 -6.44 16.38 -11.98
CA GLY A 201 -5.62 17.51 -12.34
C GLY A 201 -4.16 17.35 -11.91
N PHE A 202 -3.91 16.70 -10.79
CA PHE A 202 -2.54 16.34 -10.40
C PHE A 202 -1.89 15.38 -11.41
N LEU A 203 -2.57 14.29 -11.81
CA LEU A 203 -2.04 13.37 -12.82
C LEU A 203 -1.75 14.08 -14.15
N ASP A 204 -2.66 14.96 -14.58
CA ASP A 204 -2.47 15.74 -15.81
C ASP A 204 -1.25 16.65 -15.71
N ARG A 205 -1.07 17.36 -14.59
CA ARG A 205 0.14 18.18 -14.36
C ARG A 205 1.41 17.36 -14.34
N ALA A 206 1.42 16.18 -13.69
CA ALA A 206 2.58 15.31 -13.63
C ALA A 206 2.99 14.80 -15.04
N VAL A 207 2.00 14.40 -15.86
CA VAL A 207 2.24 14.00 -17.25
C VAL A 207 2.74 15.17 -18.09
N HIS A 208 2.10 16.35 -18.03
CA HIS A 208 2.54 17.55 -18.75
C HIS A 208 3.97 17.95 -18.38
N ALA A 209 4.27 18.02 -17.09
CA ALA A 209 5.60 18.39 -16.61
C ALA A 209 6.66 17.39 -17.07
N GLY A 210 6.34 16.10 -16.99
CA GLY A 210 7.24 15.05 -17.47
C GLY A 210 7.48 15.13 -18.97
N LEU A 211 6.46 15.35 -19.79
CA LEU A 211 6.61 15.56 -21.25
C LEU A 211 7.48 16.78 -21.59
N ALA A 212 7.38 17.85 -20.79
CA ALA A 212 8.14 19.07 -21.01
C ALA A 212 9.62 18.99 -20.55
N GLN A 213 9.91 18.16 -19.52
CA GLN A 213 11.21 18.16 -18.85
C GLN A 213 12.10 16.96 -19.22
N ASN A 214 11.52 15.85 -19.71
CA ASN A 214 12.29 14.69 -20.09
C ASN A 214 12.78 14.76 -21.52
N GLY A 215 14.00 14.27 -21.78
CA GLY A 215 14.48 14.01 -23.14
C GLY A 215 13.70 12.85 -23.78
N ALA A 216 13.72 12.78 -25.11
CA ALA A 216 12.96 11.78 -25.88
C ALA A 216 13.31 10.32 -25.54
N ASP A 217 14.51 10.08 -25.03
CA ASP A 217 15.03 8.75 -24.69
C ASP A 217 15.23 8.55 -23.18
N ALA A 218 14.62 9.41 -22.33
CA ALA A 218 14.74 9.28 -20.89
C ALA A 218 14.20 7.91 -20.42
N PRO A 219 14.90 7.20 -19.51
CA PRO A 219 14.56 5.85 -19.10
C PRO A 219 13.40 5.87 -18.06
N ASN A 220 12.17 6.03 -18.52
CA ASN A 220 10.97 6.01 -17.68
C ASN A 220 9.74 5.61 -18.49
N VAL A 221 8.67 5.27 -17.79
CA VAL A 221 7.41 4.83 -18.39
C VAL A 221 6.78 5.89 -19.29
N LEU A 222 6.72 7.13 -18.80
CA LEU A 222 6.12 8.24 -19.56
C LEU A 222 6.75 8.42 -20.94
N THR A 223 8.08 8.49 -20.99
CA THR A 223 8.83 8.68 -22.24
C THR A 223 8.66 7.49 -23.18
N THR A 224 8.76 6.27 -22.66
CA THR A 224 8.57 5.04 -23.44
C THR A 224 7.17 4.96 -24.03
N MET A 225 6.13 5.22 -23.23
CA MET A 225 4.76 5.20 -23.71
C MET A 225 4.47 6.34 -24.70
N ASN A 226 5.05 7.53 -24.49
CA ASN A 226 4.87 8.67 -25.38
C ASN A 226 5.46 8.41 -26.79
N ARG A 227 6.56 7.66 -26.90
CA ARG A 227 7.13 7.26 -28.20
C ARG A 227 6.20 6.35 -29.02
N CYS A 228 5.33 5.60 -28.34
CA CYS A 228 4.37 4.71 -29.00
C CYS A 228 3.13 5.43 -29.52
N LEU A 229 2.92 6.68 -29.16
CA LEU A 229 1.77 7.48 -29.59
C LEU A 229 2.01 8.09 -30.98
N PRO A 230 0.94 8.30 -31.79
CA PRO A 230 1.03 9.03 -33.06
C PRO A 230 1.72 10.39 -32.89
N PRO A 231 2.57 10.81 -33.86
CA PRO A 231 3.35 12.05 -33.74
C PRO A 231 2.51 13.32 -33.84
N ASP A 232 1.38 13.26 -34.49
CA ASP A 232 0.46 14.36 -34.79
C ASP A 232 -0.53 14.71 -33.68
N LEU A 233 -0.49 13.98 -32.56
CA LEU A 233 -1.33 14.28 -31.40
C LEU A 233 -0.94 15.59 -30.73
N SER A 234 -1.96 16.39 -30.37
CA SER A 234 -1.80 17.57 -29.52
C SER A 234 -1.33 17.20 -28.10
N ALA A 235 -0.78 18.16 -27.36
CA ALA A 235 -0.34 17.95 -25.98
C ALA A 235 -1.48 17.45 -25.08
N ALA A 236 -2.71 17.93 -25.26
CA ALA A 236 -3.86 17.50 -24.49
C ALA A 236 -4.26 16.05 -24.78
N GLU A 237 -4.27 15.65 -26.07
CA GLU A 237 -4.56 14.27 -26.45
C GLU A 237 -3.49 13.30 -25.93
N ARG A 238 -2.21 13.68 -25.94
CA ARG A 238 -1.13 12.88 -25.34
C ARG A 238 -1.38 12.64 -23.86
N VAL A 239 -1.80 13.65 -23.10
CA VAL A 239 -2.15 13.49 -21.69
C VAL A 239 -3.30 12.52 -21.53
N ASP A 240 -4.36 12.64 -22.34
CA ASP A 240 -5.52 11.77 -22.28
C ASP A 240 -5.18 10.29 -22.56
N PHE A 241 -4.21 10.00 -23.43
CA PHE A 241 -3.76 8.64 -23.72
C PHE A 241 -2.70 8.11 -22.74
N LEU A 242 -1.86 8.97 -22.16
CA LEU A 242 -0.81 8.55 -21.22
C LEU A 242 -1.33 8.40 -19.79
N ARG A 243 -2.25 9.27 -19.34
CA ARG A 243 -2.82 9.24 -17.99
C ARG A 243 -3.41 7.87 -17.60
N PRO A 244 -4.18 7.15 -18.44
CA PRO A 244 -4.71 5.83 -18.07
C PRO A 244 -3.62 4.82 -17.71
N THR A 245 -2.55 4.76 -18.48
CA THR A 245 -1.44 3.83 -18.23
C THR A 245 -0.65 4.22 -17.00
N LEU A 246 -0.23 5.49 -16.92
CA LEU A 246 0.57 5.99 -15.80
C LEU A 246 -0.21 5.96 -14.49
N GLY A 247 -1.48 6.39 -14.50
CA GLY A 247 -2.36 6.33 -13.34
C GLY A 247 -2.60 4.89 -12.87
N ARG A 248 -2.81 3.94 -13.77
CA ARG A 248 -2.96 2.53 -13.42
C ARG A 248 -1.69 1.95 -12.80
N LEU A 249 -0.53 2.19 -13.40
CA LEU A 249 0.74 1.74 -12.85
C LEU A 249 1.05 2.41 -11.51
N LEU A 250 0.76 3.69 -11.38
CA LEU A 250 0.85 4.41 -10.12
C LEU A 250 0.03 3.70 -9.04
N LEU A 251 -1.23 3.41 -9.29
CA LEU A 251 -2.13 2.75 -8.34
C LEU A 251 -1.78 1.28 -8.06
N GLU A 252 -1.24 0.56 -9.04
CA GLU A 252 -0.86 -0.84 -8.88
C GLU A 252 0.45 -1.02 -8.11
N LYS A 253 1.38 -0.08 -8.23
CA LYS A 253 2.75 -0.22 -7.69
C LYS A 253 2.99 0.59 -6.43
N LEU A 254 2.02 1.39 -6.00
CA LEU A 254 2.20 2.27 -4.87
C LEU A 254 1.99 1.57 -3.53
N ASN A 255 3.03 1.62 -2.73
CA ASN A 255 2.97 1.97 -1.31
C ASN A 255 3.12 3.50 -1.27
N ILE A 256 2.05 4.21 -1.68
CA ILE A 256 2.05 5.65 -2.01
C ILE A 256 2.58 6.50 -0.88
N ASP A 257 2.36 6.06 0.32
CA ASP A 257 2.52 6.85 1.54
C ASP A 257 3.71 6.42 2.40
N GLY A 258 4.50 5.41 1.95
CA GLY A 258 5.64 4.91 2.70
C GLY A 258 5.28 4.28 4.05
N LEU A 259 4.00 3.89 4.26
CA LEU A 259 3.52 3.39 5.56
C LEU A 259 4.19 2.08 5.98
N GLY A 260 4.55 1.22 5.03
CA GLY A 260 5.32 0.01 5.33
C GLY A 260 6.67 0.34 5.98
N LEU A 261 7.39 1.33 5.44
CA LEU A 261 8.63 1.84 6.04
C LEU A 261 8.35 2.52 7.39
N LEU A 262 7.34 3.38 7.45
CA LEU A 262 6.97 4.10 8.66
C LEU A 262 6.70 3.15 9.83
N TRP A 263 5.85 2.13 9.63
CA TRP A 263 5.53 1.18 10.69
C TRP A 263 6.74 0.33 11.10
N THR A 264 7.57 -0.07 10.14
CA THR A 264 8.81 -0.80 10.43
C THR A 264 9.74 0.04 11.30
N LEU A 265 10.04 1.29 10.91
CA LEU A 265 10.88 2.19 11.68
C LEU A 265 10.27 2.56 13.03
N THR A 266 8.93 2.68 13.11
CA THR A 266 8.23 2.93 14.39
C THR A 266 8.47 1.81 15.39
N HIS A 267 8.42 0.55 14.98
CA HIS A 267 8.68 -0.57 15.87
C HIS A 267 10.16 -0.74 16.20
N LEU A 268 11.04 -0.48 15.25
CA LEU A 268 12.48 -0.46 15.50
C LEU A 268 12.87 0.62 16.52
N ALA A 269 12.29 1.82 16.41
CA ALA A 269 12.50 2.90 17.37
C ALA A 269 12.02 2.58 18.80
N GLN A 270 11.21 1.54 18.98
CA GLN A 270 10.75 1.03 20.27
C GLN A 270 11.52 -0.23 20.73
N SER A 271 12.48 -0.71 19.93
CA SER A 271 13.18 -1.98 20.13
C SER A 271 14.68 -1.82 19.87
N PRO A 272 15.41 -1.06 20.71
CA PRO A 272 16.83 -0.75 20.48
C PRO A 272 17.69 -2.02 20.40
N ASP A 273 17.45 -3.03 21.23
CA ASP A 273 18.22 -4.29 21.18
C ASP A 273 18.05 -5.00 19.82
N LEU A 274 16.85 -4.95 19.24
CA LEU A 274 16.59 -5.53 17.93
C LEU A 274 17.34 -4.76 16.82
N VAL A 275 17.45 -3.44 16.96
CA VAL A 275 18.22 -2.58 16.03
C VAL A 275 19.71 -2.92 16.09
N GLU A 276 20.26 -3.22 17.27
CA GLU A 276 21.66 -3.66 17.40
C GLU A 276 21.87 -5.04 16.76
N ASP A 277 21.03 -6.02 17.06
CA ASP A 277 21.11 -7.35 16.43
C ASP A 277 21.03 -7.29 14.90
N MET A 278 20.17 -6.42 14.35
CA MET A 278 20.09 -6.18 12.92
C MET A 278 21.34 -5.50 12.37
N ALA A 279 21.91 -4.54 13.11
CA ALA A 279 23.17 -3.89 12.69
C ALA A 279 24.34 -4.88 12.66
N ASP A 280 24.42 -5.78 13.63
CA ASP A 280 25.43 -6.86 13.67
C ASP A 280 25.24 -7.81 12.47
N GLU A 281 24.01 -8.19 12.13
CA GLU A 281 23.72 -8.97 10.92
C GLU A 281 24.22 -8.26 9.65
N LEU A 282 24.00 -6.95 9.57
CA LEU A 282 24.34 -6.11 8.41
C LEU A 282 25.85 -5.81 8.31
N ALA A 283 26.61 -5.87 9.41
CA ALA A 283 28.06 -5.60 9.42
C ALA A 283 28.85 -6.57 8.50
N GLY A 284 28.32 -7.77 8.23
CA GLY A 284 28.89 -8.74 7.30
C GLY A 284 28.50 -8.53 5.83
N CYS A 285 27.60 -7.61 5.51
CA CYS A 285 27.13 -7.37 4.15
C CYS A 285 28.02 -6.38 3.42
N ALA A 286 28.68 -6.81 2.34
CA ALA A 286 29.56 -5.95 1.54
C ALA A 286 28.78 -4.88 0.75
N ASP A 287 27.53 -5.17 0.41
CA ASP A 287 26.66 -4.28 -0.37
C ASP A 287 25.24 -4.28 0.22
N LEU A 288 24.96 -3.28 1.04
CA LEU A 288 23.69 -3.16 1.75
C LEU A 288 22.49 -2.84 0.82
N LEU A 289 22.73 -2.18 -0.29
CA LEU A 289 21.68 -1.74 -1.20
C LEU A 289 21.27 -2.84 -2.19
N HIS A 290 22.23 -3.74 -2.55
CA HIS A 290 21.99 -4.79 -3.55
C HIS A 290 22.04 -6.21 -2.94
N ALA A 291 22.33 -6.35 -1.63
CA ALA A 291 22.39 -7.65 -0.98
C ALA A 291 21.04 -8.39 -1.10
N PRO A 292 21.02 -9.66 -1.50
CA PRO A 292 19.79 -10.44 -1.53
C PRO A 292 19.25 -10.69 -0.12
N ASP A 293 17.92 -10.69 0.03
CA ASP A 293 17.23 -10.85 1.31
C ASP A 293 17.65 -12.09 2.14
N PRO A 294 17.99 -13.25 1.53
CA PRO A 294 18.46 -14.42 2.28
C PRO A 294 19.75 -14.18 3.10
N GLN A 295 20.51 -13.13 2.80
CA GLN A 295 21.70 -12.76 3.57
C GLN A 295 21.38 -11.93 4.81
N THR A 296 20.14 -11.42 4.93
CA THR A 296 19.67 -10.59 6.04
C THR A 296 18.34 -11.09 6.59
N PRO A 297 18.29 -12.33 7.13
CA PRO A 297 17.03 -12.97 7.53
C PRO A 297 16.31 -12.21 8.65
N LEU A 298 17.02 -11.59 9.59
CA LEU A 298 16.41 -10.81 10.68
C LEU A 298 15.77 -9.53 10.15
N CYS A 299 16.45 -8.81 9.26
CA CYS A 299 15.89 -7.63 8.61
C CYS A 299 14.58 -7.98 7.87
N TYR A 300 14.59 -9.09 7.14
CA TYR A 300 13.40 -9.56 6.42
C TYR A 300 12.27 -9.97 7.37
N ALA A 301 12.59 -10.68 8.46
CA ALA A 301 11.62 -11.08 9.48
C ALA A 301 10.93 -9.87 10.14
N VAL A 302 11.69 -8.82 10.45
CA VAL A 302 11.19 -7.56 11.00
C VAL A 302 10.19 -6.89 10.07
N ILE A 303 10.51 -6.82 8.77
CA ILE A 303 9.61 -6.25 7.76
C ILE A 303 8.32 -7.08 7.66
N GLN A 304 8.42 -8.40 7.63
CA GLN A 304 7.26 -9.29 7.58
C GLN A 304 6.36 -9.12 8.81
N GLU A 305 6.93 -8.95 10.00
CA GLU A 305 6.17 -8.74 11.22
C GLU A 305 5.46 -7.38 11.23
N ALA A 306 6.12 -6.33 10.73
CA ALA A 306 5.46 -5.03 10.53
C ALA A 306 4.29 -5.15 9.55
N GLN A 307 4.47 -5.85 8.42
CA GLN A 307 3.42 -6.11 7.44
C GLN A 307 2.29 -7.03 7.97
N ARG A 308 2.59 -7.93 8.90
CA ARG A 308 1.56 -8.70 9.61
C ARG A 308 0.67 -7.77 10.43
N LEU A 309 1.27 -6.90 11.23
CA LEU A 309 0.53 -5.96 12.06
C LEU A 309 -0.15 -4.84 11.27
N TYR A 310 0.46 -4.41 10.17
CA TYR A 310 -0.04 -3.32 9.33
C TYR A 310 0.00 -3.74 7.85
N PRO A 311 -0.90 -4.67 7.45
CA PRO A 311 -0.93 -5.15 6.08
C PRO A 311 -1.29 -4.03 5.11
N GLU A 312 -0.66 -4.05 3.93
CA GLU A 312 -0.97 -3.13 2.83
C GLU A 312 -2.44 -3.20 2.41
N LEU A 313 -3.02 -4.40 2.49
CA LEU A 313 -4.42 -4.62 2.22
C LEU A 313 -5.11 -5.16 3.49
N PRO A 314 -5.51 -4.28 4.43
CA PRO A 314 -6.18 -4.70 5.67
C PRO A 314 -7.53 -5.33 5.40
N PHE A 315 -8.21 -4.89 4.33
CA PHE A 315 -9.45 -5.43 3.81
C PHE A 315 -9.38 -5.59 2.30
N ILE A 316 -10.02 -6.63 1.80
CA ILE A 316 -10.07 -6.93 0.37
C ILE A 316 -11.52 -7.17 -0.04
N TYR A 317 -12.00 -6.30 -0.91
CA TYR A 317 -13.37 -6.39 -1.43
C TYR A 317 -13.43 -7.31 -2.65
N ARG A 318 -14.46 -8.14 -2.70
CA ARG A 318 -14.80 -9.01 -3.85
C ARG A 318 -16.31 -9.05 -4.00
N ILE A 319 -16.77 -9.46 -5.18
CA ILE A 319 -18.18 -9.71 -5.42
C ILE A 319 -18.35 -11.12 -5.95
N THR A 320 -19.36 -11.79 -5.45
CA THR A 320 -19.72 -13.12 -5.93
C THR A 320 -20.31 -13.04 -7.34
N SER A 321 -19.75 -13.81 -8.28
CA SER A 321 -20.25 -13.87 -9.66
C SER A 321 -21.47 -14.78 -9.81
N LYS A 322 -21.64 -15.73 -8.90
CA LYS A 322 -22.72 -16.71 -8.88
C LYS A 322 -23.04 -17.10 -7.43
N GLU A 323 -24.17 -17.83 -7.24
CA GLU A 323 -24.46 -18.45 -5.95
C GLU A 323 -23.32 -19.40 -5.54
N MET A 324 -22.98 -19.38 -4.28
CA MET A 324 -21.90 -20.17 -3.72
C MET A 324 -22.26 -20.63 -2.31
N GLU A 325 -21.61 -21.70 -1.85
CA GLU A 325 -21.69 -22.19 -0.47
C GLU A 325 -20.35 -21.98 0.21
N VAL A 326 -20.35 -21.33 1.38
CA VAL A 326 -19.18 -21.02 2.19
C VAL A 326 -19.44 -21.45 3.62
N GLN A 327 -18.68 -22.40 4.12
CA GLN A 327 -18.79 -22.91 5.51
C GLN A 327 -20.24 -23.27 5.88
N GLY A 328 -21.00 -23.86 4.94
CA GLY A 328 -22.39 -24.29 5.15
C GLY A 328 -23.43 -23.18 4.93
N TYR A 329 -23.01 -21.94 4.64
CA TYR A 329 -23.91 -20.82 4.32
C TYR A 329 -24.09 -20.64 2.82
N ARG A 330 -25.33 -20.44 2.38
CA ARG A 330 -25.60 -20.00 1.00
C ARG A 330 -25.39 -18.51 0.85
N VAL A 331 -24.59 -18.13 -0.12
CA VAL A 331 -24.27 -16.74 -0.48
C VAL A 331 -24.81 -16.44 -1.87
N ALA A 332 -25.68 -15.45 -1.97
CA ALA A 332 -26.29 -15.06 -3.22
C ALA A 332 -25.27 -14.47 -4.21
N PRO A 333 -25.54 -14.52 -5.52
CA PRO A 333 -24.77 -13.76 -6.50
C PRO A 333 -24.81 -12.25 -6.19
N ARG A 334 -23.78 -11.53 -6.60
CA ARG A 334 -23.63 -10.07 -6.40
C ARG A 334 -23.53 -9.66 -4.92
N THR A 335 -23.20 -10.59 -4.02
CA THR A 335 -22.90 -10.26 -2.62
C THR A 335 -21.51 -9.67 -2.52
N THR A 336 -21.40 -8.50 -1.87
CA THR A 336 -20.10 -7.91 -1.55
C THR A 336 -19.45 -8.71 -0.41
N ILE A 337 -18.27 -9.25 -0.69
CA ILE A 337 -17.44 -9.97 0.29
C ILE A 337 -16.34 -9.04 0.79
N LEU A 338 -16.15 -9.06 2.09
CA LEU A 338 -15.05 -8.38 2.77
C LEU A 338 -14.11 -9.43 3.39
N PHE A 339 -13.01 -9.77 2.70
CA PHE A 339 -11.94 -10.53 3.32
C PHE A 339 -11.11 -9.60 4.19
N ALA A 340 -10.75 -10.07 5.40
CA ALA A 340 -10.12 -9.24 6.42
C ALA A 340 -8.73 -9.76 6.85
N PRO A 341 -7.65 -9.57 6.06
CA PRO A 341 -6.28 -9.87 6.48
C PRO A 341 -5.95 -9.26 7.85
N TRP A 342 -6.39 -8.04 8.12
CA TRP A 342 -6.25 -7.37 9.41
C TRP A 342 -6.68 -8.22 10.61
N LEU A 343 -7.80 -8.92 10.51
CA LEU A 343 -8.32 -9.80 11.56
C LEU A 343 -7.55 -11.11 11.62
N VAL A 344 -7.29 -11.73 10.48
CA VAL A 344 -6.55 -13.01 10.40
C VAL A 344 -5.15 -12.85 10.99
N HIS A 345 -4.47 -11.75 10.70
CA HIS A 345 -3.14 -11.45 11.20
C HIS A 345 -3.09 -11.16 12.71
N ARG A 346 -4.25 -10.94 13.35
CA ARG A 346 -4.38 -10.66 14.79
C ARG A 346 -5.17 -11.70 15.55
N ASP A 347 -5.39 -12.84 14.93
CA ASP A 347 -6.16 -13.91 15.53
C ASP A 347 -5.27 -14.84 16.35
N ALA A 348 -5.59 -15.00 17.64
CA ALA A 348 -4.86 -15.84 18.56
C ALA A 348 -4.89 -17.35 18.21
N ARG A 349 -5.80 -17.75 17.32
CA ARG A 349 -5.83 -19.12 16.77
C ARG A 349 -4.61 -19.44 15.89
N TYR A 350 -3.99 -18.41 15.31
CA TYR A 350 -2.90 -18.56 14.35
C TYR A 350 -1.59 -17.91 14.82
N TRP A 351 -1.67 -16.92 15.72
CA TRP A 351 -0.54 -16.11 16.13
C TRP A 351 -0.45 -16.04 17.65
N GLU A 352 0.67 -16.45 18.21
CA GLU A 352 0.96 -16.24 19.62
C GLU A 352 1.13 -14.74 19.89
N THR A 353 0.53 -14.23 20.98
CA THR A 353 0.57 -12.79 21.33
C THR A 353 0.29 -11.88 20.13
N PRO A 354 -0.87 -12.03 19.44
CA PRO A 354 -1.09 -11.55 18.07
C PRO A 354 -0.99 -10.03 17.89
N ASN A 355 -1.17 -9.26 18.95
CA ASN A 355 -1.10 -7.80 18.92
C ASN A 355 0.28 -7.24 19.33
N ARG A 356 1.21 -8.10 19.73
CA ARG A 356 2.57 -7.71 20.08
C ARG A 356 3.47 -7.83 18.86
N PHE A 357 4.28 -6.79 18.61
CA PHE A 357 5.35 -6.85 17.65
C PHE A 357 6.47 -7.76 18.17
N ASP A 358 6.87 -8.71 17.35
CA ASP A 358 7.99 -9.61 17.59
C ASP A 358 8.83 -9.71 16.31
N GLY A 359 9.90 -8.93 16.24
CA GLY A 359 10.74 -8.83 15.05
C GLY A 359 11.42 -10.15 14.64
N ARG A 360 11.43 -11.16 15.52
CA ARG A 360 12.03 -12.47 15.23
C ARG A 360 11.01 -13.52 14.81
N ARG A 361 9.71 -13.20 14.86
CA ARG A 361 8.62 -14.14 14.58
C ARG A 361 8.78 -14.86 13.25
N PHE A 362 9.17 -14.15 12.21
CA PHE A 362 9.31 -14.70 10.86
C PHE A 362 10.67 -15.34 10.55
N LEU A 363 11.58 -15.45 11.54
CA LEU A 363 12.72 -16.35 11.41
C LEU A 363 12.28 -17.81 11.27
N THR A 364 11.06 -18.11 11.76
CA THR A 364 10.36 -19.38 11.49
C THR A 364 9.08 -19.05 10.72
N PRO A 365 8.89 -19.60 9.51
CA PRO A 365 7.66 -19.36 8.76
C PRO A 365 6.42 -19.85 9.53
N PRO A 366 5.24 -19.20 9.37
CA PRO A 366 4.01 -19.67 9.97
C PRO A 366 3.62 -21.04 9.46
N GLU A 367 3.11 -21.91 10.33
CA GLU A 367 2.65 -23.27 9.99
C GLU A 367 1.56 -23.22 8.91
N ASP A 368 0.56 -22.38 9.08
CA ASP A 368 -0.49 -22.14 8.08
C ASP A 368 -0.18 -20.85 7.30
N ARG A 369 0.31 -21.00 6.08
CA ARG A 369 0.58 -19.86 5.19
C ARG A 369 -0.67 -19.06 4.81
N SER A 370 -1.87 -19.58 5.06
CA SER A 370 -3.12 -18.85 4.87
C SER A 370 -3.39 -17.84 5.99
N SER A 371 -2.62 -17.89 7.07
CA SER A 371 -2.68 -16.89 8.14
C SER A 371 -1.87 -15.63 7.84
N TYR A 372 -1.03 -15.59 6.79
CA TYR A 372 -0.20 -14.45 6.42
C TYR A 372 -0.41 -14.04 4.96
N LEU A 373 -1.09 -12.91 4.76
CA LEU A 373 -1.46 -12.40 3.45
C LEU A 373 -1.50 -10.86 3.40
N PRO A 374 -0.38 -10.19 3.66
CA PRO A 374 -0.35 -8.71 3.76
C PRO A 374 -0.71 -8.01 2.45
N PHE A 375 -0.56 -8.71 1.32
CA PHE A 375 -0.83 -8.21 -0.03
C PHE A 375 -2.04 -8.90 -0.69
N GLY A 376 -2.78 -9.73 0.07
CA GLY A 376 -3.91 -10.49 -0.44
C GLY A 376 -3.53 -11.77 -1.20
N ILE A 377 -4.39 -12.18 -2.14
CA ILE A 377 -4.26 -13.44 -2.91
C ILE A 377 -4.48 -13.16 -4.39
N GLY A 378 -3.75 -13.87 -5.24
CA GLY A 378 -3.95 -13.86 -6.70
C GLY A 378 -2.65 -13.81 -7.49
N PRO A 379 -2.70 -13.98 -8.82
CA PRO A 379 -1.50 -14.04 -9.66
C PRO A 379 -0.73 -12.73 -9.72
N ARG A 380 -1.40 -11.59 -9.54
CA ARG A 380 -0.76 -10.25 -9.52
C ARG A 380 -0.06 -9.94 -8.19
N VAL A 381 -0.37 -10.67 -7.14
CA VAL A 381 0.15 -10.42 -5.79
C VAL A 381 1.64 -10.74 -5.67
N ARG A 382 2.11 -11.83 -6.30
CA ARG A 382 3.50 -12.30 -6.16
C ARG A 382 4.52 -11.24 -6.58
N ASN A 383 4.36 -10.64 -7.75
CA ASN A 383 5.31 -9.65 -8.27
C ASN A 383 5.29 -8.37 -7.43
N ARG A 384 4.10 -7.94 -7.01
CA ARG A 384 3.93 -6.78 -6.12
C ARG A 384 4.58 -7.02 -4.76
N THR A 385 4.39 -8.20 -4.18
CA THR A 385 4.96 -8.56 -2.88
C THR A 385 6.49 -8.51 -2.89
N GLN A 386 7.12 -9.15 -3.89
CA GLN A 386 8.58 -9.19 -4.01
C GLN A 386 9.16 -7.79 -4.18
N PHE A 387 8.55 -6.97 -5.03
CA PHE A 387 9.00 -5.61 -5.28
C PHE A 387 8.91 -4.74 -4.01
N LEU A 388 7.78 -4.74 -3.31
CA LEU A 388 7.58 -3.94 -2.10
C LEU A 388 8.47 -4.42 -0.94
N GLN A 389 8.64 -5.73 -0.77
CA GLN A 389 9.54 -6.27 0.24
C GLN A 389 11.00 -5.91 -0.06
N HIS A 390 11.40 -5.95 -1.32
CA HIS A 390 12.73 -5.50 -1.73
C HIS A 390 12.93 -4.01 -1.43
N GLN A 391 11.98 -3.14 -1.79
CA GLN A 391 12.06 -1.71 -1.50
C GLN A 391 12.21 -1.44 0.01
N LEU A 392 11.38 -2.06 0.84
CA LEU A 392 11.45 -1.92 2.30
C LEU A 392 12.78 -2.45 2.85
N SER A 393 13.24 -3.59 2.34
CA SER A 393 14.50 -4.20 2.76
C SER A 393 15.69 -3.28 2.51
N VAL A 394 15.79 -2.68 1.32
CA VAL A 394 16.84 -1.72 0.97
C VAL A 394 16.83 -0.51 1.91
N ALA A 395 15.67 0.11 2.12
CA ALA A 395 15.55 1.29 2.97
C ALA A 395 15.85 0.97 4.46
N VAL A 396 15.29 -0.12 4.98
CA VAL A 396 15.50 -0.51 6.40
C VAL A 396 16.96 -0.85 6.65
N ARG A 397 17.61 -1.61 5.78
CA ARG A 397 19.05 -1.93 5.89
C ARG A 397 19.90 -0.67 5.89
N ALA A 398 19.65 0.25 4.97
CA ALA A 398 20.39 1.51 4.88
C ALA A 398 20.24 2.37 6.14
N VAL A 399 19.03 2.43 6.72
CA VAL A 399 18.78 3.20 7.94
C VAL A 399 19.40 2.51 9.15
N VAL A 400 19.21 1.21 9.35
CA VAL A 400 19.70 0.45 10.52
C VAL A 400 21.23 0.41 10.55
N SER A 401 21.88 0.29 9.39
CA SER A 401 23.36 0.27 9.33
C SER A 401 24.00 1.59 9.76
N GLN A 402 23.28 2.72 9.62
CA GLN A 402 23.86 4.05 9.89
C GLN A 402 23.33 4.71 11.16
N PHE A 403 22.16 4.30 11.65
CA PHE A 403 21.53 4.98 12.78
C PHE A 403 21.07 4.02 13.88
N GLN A 404 21.15 4.51 15.11
CA GLN A 404 20.32 4.09 16.21
C GLN A 404 19.05 4.94 16.21
N MET A 405 17.92 4.37 16.56
CA MET A 405 16.62 5.06 16.53
C MET A 405 15.97 5.01 17.90
N GLN A 406 15.30 6.09 18.26
CA GLN A 406 14.54 6.16 19.49
C GLN A 406 13.25 6.95 19.29
N LEU A 407 12.13 6.36 19.69
CA LEU A 407 10.86 7.07 19.75
C LEU A 407 10.94 8.21 20.75
N ALA A 408 10.51 9.41 20.36
CA ALA A 408 10.57 10.55 21.27
C ALA A 408 9.74 10.29 22.56
N PRO A 409 10.24 10.66 23.74
CA PRO A 409 9.57 10.36 25.03
C PRO A 409 8.17 10.97 25.16
N ASP A 410 7.88 12.05 24.46
CA ASP A 410 6.61 12.76 24.41
C ASP A 410 5.63 12.19 23.37
N CYS A 411 6.04 11.18 22.60
CA CYS A 411 5.15 10.53 21.65
C CYS A 411 3.98 9.83 22.37
N LYS A 412 2.79 10.33 22.15
CA LYS A 412 1.59 9.79 22.78
C LYS A 412 1.26 8.41 22.20
N ARG A 413 1.04 7.41 23.05
CA ARG A 413 0.61 6.06 22.61
C ARG A 413 -0.62 6.08 21.70
N GLY A 414 -1.50 7.07 21.86
CA GLY A 414 -2.67 7.26 21.00
C GLY A 414 -2.32 7.58 19.55
N ASN A 415 -1.18 8.22 19.30
CA ASN A 415 -0.70 8.55 17.96
C ASN A 415 -0.35 7.28 17.16
N LEU A 416 0.14 6.24 17.85
CA LEU A 416 0.54 4.96 17.24
C LEU A 416 -0.65 4.03 16.95
N ARG A 417 -1.89 4.44 17.26
CA ARG A 417 -3.05 3.64 16.90
C ARG A 417 -3.28 3.73 15.39
N PRO A 418 -3.43 2.60 14.70
CA PRO A 418 -3.76 2.63 13.28
C PRO A 418 -5.17 3.14 13.05
N ILE A 419 -5.33 3.97 12.05
CA ILE A 419 -6.61 4.34 11.47
C ILE A 419 -6.63 3.87 10.02
N LEU A 420 -7.79 3.38 9.59
CA LEU A 420 -7.99 3.00 8.20
C LEU A 420 -8.22 4.27 7.38
N ARG A 421 -7.37 4.42 6.37
CA ARG A 421 -7.57 5.32 5.23
C ARG A 421 -7.60 4.45 3.98
N SER A 422 -6.87 4.76 2.94
CA SER A 422 -6.62 3.80 1.85
C SER A 422 -5.88 2.56 2.38
N THR A 423 -4.92 2.78 3.29
CA THR A 423 -4.22 1.76 4.07
C THR A 423 -4.25 2.10 5.57
N LEU A 424 -3.35 1.52 6.38
CA LEU A 424 -3.32 1.71 7.84
C LEU A 424 -2.30 2.79 8.23
N ALA A 425 -2.77 4.02 8.41
CA ALA A 425 -1.94 5.13 8.86
C ALA A 425 -1.92 5.28 10.39
N PRO A 426 -0.86 5.82 11.01
CA PRO A 426 -0.90 6.23 12.40
C PRO A 426 -1.87 7.39 12.60
N ARG A 427 -2.52 7.43 13.76
CA ARG A 427 -3.52 8.47 14.08
C ARG A 427 -2.90 9.86 14.21
N GLY A 428 -1.65 9.95 14.65
CA GLY A 428 -0.95 11.21 14.86
C GLY A 428 0.51 11.12 14.43
N ALA A 429 1.26 12.17 14.69
CA ALA A 429 2.69 12.24 14.43
C ALA A 429 3.47 11.14 15.16
N VAL A 430 4.52 10.63 14.52
CA VAL A 430 5.41 9.61 15.04
C VAL A 430 6.84 10.19 15.08
N PRO A 431 7.17 10.99 16.12
CA PRO A 431 8.47 11.61 16.25
C PRO A 431 9.53 10.58 16.67
N VAL A 432 10.59 10.46 15.87
CA VAL A 432 11.73 9.54 16.09
C VAL A 432 13.03 10.32 15.96
N SER A 433 13.96 10.10 16.89
CA SER A 433 15.35 10.59 16.83
C SER A 433 16.25 9.54 16.18
N PHE A 434 17.16 10.00 15.34
CA PHE A 434 18.16 9.17 14.65
C PHE A 434 19.56 9.61 15.06
N HIS A 435 20.31 8.72 15.71
CA HIS A 435 21.67 8.95 16.18
C HIS A 435 22.63 8.17 15.30
N ALA A 436 23.59 8.87 14.65
CA ALA A 436 24.56 8.21 13.78
C ALA A 436 25.39 7.19 14.58
N ARG A 437 25.57 6.00 14.02
CA ARG A 437 26.48 4.98 14.56
C ARG A 437 27.91 5.50 14.44
N GLY A 438 28.70 5.43 15.47
CA GLY A 438 30.06 5.99 15.55
C GLY A 438 30.14 7.28 16.36
N ALA A 439 29.05 8.03 16.55
CA ALA A 439 29.05 9.20 17.45
C ALA A 439 29.14 8.83 18.96
N ARG A 440 28.78 7.60 19.33
CA ARG A 440 28.81 7.10 20.71
C ARG A 440 30.25 6.88 21.23
N ALA A 441 31.18 6.46 20.38
CA ALA A 441 32.58 6.22 20.81
C ALA A 441 33.29 7.51 21.24
N GLU A 442 32.89 8.68 20.71
CA GLU A 442 33.49 9.96 21.09
C GLU A 442 32.87 10.56 22.36
N THR A 443 31.63 10.24 22.68
CA THR A 443 30.93 10.79 23.87
C THR A 443 31.31 10.03 25.14
N GLU A 444 31.47 8.71 25.06
CA GLU A 444 31.93 7.90 26.20
C GLU A 444 33.44 8.08 26.47
N SER A 445 34.25 8.36 25.44
CA SER A 445 35.69 8.68 25.59
C SER A 445 35.93 10.09 26.16
N ARG A 446 34.93 11.00 26.15
CA ARG A 446 35.04 12.33 26.77
C ARG A 446 34.48 12.38 28.20
N ALA A 447 33.86 11.30 28.68
CA ALA A 447 33.29 11.20 30.02
C ALA A 447 34.12 10.34 30.98
N LEU A 448 35.28 9.81 30.54
CA LEU A 448 36.33 9.16 31.30
C LEU A 448 37.59 10.07 31.30
#